data_8292067f372d653906d626113a723289
#
_entry.id   8292067f372d653906d626113a723289
#
_cell.length_a   1.000
_cell.length_b   1.000
_cell.length_c   1.000
_cell.angle_alpha   90.00
_cell.angle_beta   90.00
_cell.angle_gamma   90.00
#
_symmetry.space_group_name_H-M   'P 1'
#
loop_
_entity.id
_entity.type
_entity.pdbx_description
1 polymer ?
#
loop_
_entity_poly.entity_id
_entity_poly.type
_entity_poly.pdbx_seq_one_letter_code
_entity_poly.pdbx_strand_id
1 'polypeptide(L)'
;MQPKRSIKLTREQERDLDIEIRFIEGVVRRAPEFIEALQILGDDYTRRGRFADGLKLDEQLARLRPGDALVHYNLACSYSLTQQFAAAAAALNRALDLGYRDFKWLTKDPDLATFRKHPLYKRIRARIKAMEIKIH
;
A
#
# COMPACT_ATOMS: atom_id res chain seq x y z
N MET A 1 4.21 -7.13 -9.87
CA MET A 1 3.68 -7.20 -8.49
C MET A 1 2.44 -8.06 -8.46
N GLN A 2 2.33 -8.93 -7.47
CA GLN A 2 1.19 -9.81 -7.32
C GLN A 2 0.10 -9.15 -6.48
N PRO A 3 -1.18 -9.32 -6.87
CA PRO A 3 -2.27 -8.79 -6.06
C PRO A 3 -2.43 -9.60 -4.77
N LYS A 4 -2.06 -9.01 -3.66
CA LYS A 4 -2.01 -9.70 -2.36
C LYS A 4 -3.37 -10.14 -1.85
N ARG A 5 -4.44 -9.41 -2.22
CA ARG A 5 -5.76 -9.63 -1.69
C ARG A 5 -6.70 -10.41 -2.61
N SER A 6 -6.28 -10.71 -3.83
CA SER A 6 -7.11 -11.44 -4.78
C SER A 6 -7.13 -12.95 -4.47
N ILE A 7 -6.25 -13.42 -3.59
CA ILE A 7 -6.14 -14.82 -3.23
C ILE A 7 -6.77 -15.05 -1.86
N LYS A 8 -7.85 -15.86 -1.84
CA LYS A 8 -8.48 -16.23 -0.57
C LYS A 8 -7.62 -17.26 0.15
N LEU A 9 -7.30 -16.99 1.41
CA LEU A 9 -6.47 -17.88 2.22
C LEU A 9 -7.25 -19.05 2.76
N THR A 10 -6.62 -20.23 2.82
CA THR A 10 -7.16 -21.38 3.58
C THR A 10 -6.95 -21.14 5.07
N ARG A 11 -7.62 -21.94 5.92
CA ARG A 11 -7.42 -21.87 7.37
C ARG A 11 -5.97 -22.12 7.77
N GLU A 12 -5.31 -23.06 7.08
CA GLU A 12 -3.91 -23.37 7.35
C GLU A 12 -3.03 -22.17 6.99
N GLN A 13 -3.28 -21.56 5.83
CA GLN A 13 -2.54 -20.36 5.40
C GLN A 13 -2.77 -19.20 6.35
N GLU A 14 -3.99 -19.01 6.85
CA GLU A 14 -4.29 -17.98 7.84
C GLU A 14 -3.52 -18.21 9.14
N ARG A 15 -3.46 -19.45 9.61
CA ARG A 15 -2.70 -19.77 10.82
C ARG A 15 -1.21 -19.51 10.64
N ASP A 16 -0.66 -19.94 9.50
CA ASP A 16 0.76 -19.72 9.20
C ASP A 16 1.07 -18.25 9.15
N LEU A 17 0.19 -17.48 8.53
CA LEU A 17 0.35 -16.01 8.43
C LEU A 17 0.25 -15.36 9.82
N ASP A 18 -0.68 -15.81 10.67
CA ASP A 18 -0.79 -15.30 12.03
C ASP A 18 0.47 -15.59 12.86
N ILE A 19 1.08 -16.74 12.66
CA ILE A 19 2.34 -17.11 13.32
C ILE A 19 3.46 -16.18 12.84
N GLU A 20 3.55 -15.94 11.53
CA GLU A 20 4.56 -15.04 10.96
C GLU A 20 4.36 -13.62 11.49
N ILE A 21 3.12 -13.14 11.52
CA ILE A 21 2.80 -11.80 12.04
C ILE A 21 3.32 -11.65 13.49
N ARG A 22 3.01 -12.63 14.37
CA ARG A 22 3.46 -12.55 15.74
C ARG A 22 4.97 -12.55 15.85
N PHE A 23 5.65 -13.35 15.02
CA PHE A 23 7.12 -13.38 15.01
C PHE A 23 7.69 -12.03 14.58
N ILE A 24 7.19 -11.48 13.48
CA ILE A 24 7.70 -10.20 12.95
C ILE A 24 7.33 -9.04 13.88
N GLU A 25 6.16 -9.08 14.53
CA GLU A 25 5.82 -8.09 15.56
C GLU A 25 6.88 -8.07 16.67
N GLY A 26 7.38 -9.23 17.06
CA GLY A 26 8.45 -9.33 18.03
C GLY A 26 9.76 -8.70 17.54
N VAL A 27 10.09 -8.91 16.26
CA VAL A 27 11.27 -8.28 15.65
C VAL A 27 11.12 -6.77 15.65
N VAL A 28 9.97 -6.25 15.25
CA VAL A 28 9.71 -4.81 15.19
C VAL A 28 9.74 -4.17 16.56
N ARG A 29 9.27 -4.86 17.62
CA ARG A 29 9.37 -4.33 18.98
C ARG A 29 10.81 -4.13 19.40
N ARG A 30 11.72 -5.01 18.97
CA ARG A 30 13.16 -4.92 19.31
C ARG A 30 13.91 -3.95 18.41
N ALA A 31 13.47 -3.81 17.16
CA ALA A 31 14.10 -2.96 16.16
C ALA A 31 13.04 -2.16 15.42
N PRO A 32 12.50 -1.08 16.04
CA PRO A 32 11.34 -0.34 15.48
C PRO A 32 11.61 0.36 14.16
N GLU A 33 12.88 0.50 13.74
CA GLU A 33 13.23 1.16 12.49
C GLU A 33 13.82 0.17 11.46
N PHE A 34 13.64 -1.13 11.71
CA PHE A 34 14.09 -2.15 10.78
C PHE A 34 13.13 -2.19 9.59
N ILE A 35 13.53 -1.53 8.51
CA ILE A 35 12.65 -1.27 7.34
C ILE A 35 12.11 -2.57 6.74
N GLU A 36 12.96 -3.56 6.52
CA GLU A 36 12.55 -4.82 5.90
C GLU A 36 11.48 -5.54 6.74
N ALA A 37 11.64 -5.52 8.06
CA ALA A 37 10.65 -6.13 8.95
C ALA A 37 9.32 -5.38 8.91
N LEU A 38 9.37 -4.04 8.90
CA LEU A 38 8.17 -3.22 8.79
C LEU A 38 7.42 -3.48 7.48
N GLN A 39 8.17 -3.63 6.38
CA GLN A 39 7.58 -3.92 5.08
C GLN A 39 6.89 -5.28 5.05
N ILE A 40 7.56 -6.31 5.60
CA ILE A 40 6.98 -7.65 5.67
C ILE A 40 5.71 -7.63 6.53
N LEU A 41 5.78 -6.97 7.69
CA LEU A 41 4.65 -6.92 8.61
C LEU A 41 3.46 -6.19 8.00
N GLY A 42 3.70 -5.08 7.30
CA GLY A 42 2.66 -4.34 6.60
C GLY A 42 1.97 -5.19 5.54
N ASP A 43 2.75 -5.92 4.73
CA ASP A 43 2.21 -6.83 3.73
C ASP A 43 1.40 -7.95 4.37
N ASP A 44 1.89 -8.52 5.46
CA ASP A 44 1.22 -9.61 6.17
C ASP A 44 -0.11 -9.15 6.75
N TYR A 45 -0.15 -7.96 7.35
CA TYR A 45 -1.40 -7.40 7.87
C TYR A 45 -2.43 -7.25 6.74
N THR A 46 -2.01 -6.72 5.59
CA THR A 46 -2.90 -6.52 4.44
C THR A 46 -3.43 -7.87 3.94
N ARG A 47 -2.56 -8.87 3.80
CA ARG A 47 -2.96 -10.21 3.36
C ARG A 47 -3.94 -10.84 4.35
N ARG A 48 -3.77 -10.57 5.63
CA ARG A 48 -4.64 -11.10 6.68
C ARG A 48 -5.94 -10.33 6.84
N GLY A 49 -6.10 -9.22 6.11
CA GLY A 49 -7.28 -8.37 6.19
C GLY A 49 -7.24 -7.37 7.35
N ARG A 50 -6.10 -7.22 8.00
CA ARG A 50 -5.91 -6.28 9.11
C ARG A 50 -5.47 -4.91 8.56
N PHE A 51 -6.37 -4.23 7.88
CA PHE A 51 -6.05 -3.02 7.11
C PHE A 51 -5.67 -1.83 7.98
N ALA A 52 -6.31 -1.68 9.14
CA ALA A 52 -5.96 -0.58 10.06
C ALA A 52 -4.55 -0.74 10.60
N ASP A 53 -4.15 -1.98 10.92
CA ASP A 53 -2.80 -2.26 11.37
C ASP A 53 -1.79 -2.03 10.24
N GLY A 54 -2.12 -2.47 9.03
CA GLY A 54 -1.28 -2.22 7.86
C GLY A 54 -1.08 -0.74 7.60
N LEU A 55 -2.13 0.06 7.75
CA LEU A 55 -2.04 1.50 7.58
C LEU A 55 -1.05 2.13 8.56
N LYS A 56 -1.09 1.72 9.83
CA LYS A 56 -0.14 2.24 10.83
C LYS A 56 1.30 1.97 10.43
N LEU A 57 1.57 0.77 9.91
CA LEU A 57 2.90 0.39 9.43
C LEU A 57 3.32 1.25 8.24
N ASP A 58 2.42 1.44 7.28
CA ASP A 58 2.71 2.23 6.09
C ASP A 58 2.95 3.70 6.44
N GLU A 59 2.19 4.24 7.42
CA GLU A 59 2.42 5.61 7.91
C GLU A 59 3.81 5.72 8.56
N GLN A 60 4.21 4.73 9.33
CA GLN A 60 5.54 4.70 9.93
C GLN A 60 6.63 4.62 8.87
N LEU A 61 6.47 3.77 7.87
CA LEU A 61 7.40 3.66 6.75
C LEU A 61 7.53 4.97 5.99
N ALA A 62 6.43 5.69 5.79
CA ALA A 62 6.47 6.99 5.12
C ALA A 62 7.25 8.03 5.93
N ARG A 63 7.20 7.94 7.26
CA ARG A 63 8.01 8.82 8.11
C ARG A 63 9.50 8.46 8.04
N LEU A 64 9.82 7.17 7.96
CA LEU A 64 11.21 6.70 7.90
C LEU A 64 11.81 6.83 6.50
N ARG A 65 10.99 6.75 5.47
CA ARG A 65 11.41 6.80 4.06
C ARG A 65 10.57 7.79 3.27
N PRO A 66 10.63 9.09 3.62
CA PRO A 66 9.73 10.09 3.01
C PRO A 66 9.97 10.33 1.52
N GLY A 67 11.12 9.94 1.00
CA GLY A 67 11.44 10.08 -0.42
C GLY A 67 11.23 8.83 -1.26
N ASP A 68 10.65 7.78 -0.69
CA ASP A 68 10.48 6.50 -1.39
C ASP A 68 9.09 6.44 -2.04
N ALA A 69 9.08 6.44 -3.39
CA ALA A 69 7.83 6.45 -4.16
C ALA A 69 6.94 5.23 -3.84
N LEU A 70 7.55 4.05 -3.72
CA LEU A 70 6.78 2.83 -3.47
C LEU A 70 6.14 2.84 -2.07
N VAL A 71 6.83 3.40 -1.08
CA VAL A 71 6.29 3.54 0.28
C VAL A 71 5.01 4.38 0.25
N HIS A 72 5.03 5.49 -0.47
CA HIS A 72 3.84 6.35 -0.59
C HIS A 72 2.74 5.71 -1.43
N TYR A 73 3.10 4.92 -2.42
CA TYR A 73 2.12 4.14 -3.19
C TYR A 73 1.41 3.13 -2.27
N ASN A 74 2.17 2.39 -1.46
CA ASN A 74 1.60 1.43 -0.52
C ASN A 74 0.72 2.12 0.54
N LEU A 75 1.13 3.29 0.98
CA LEU A 75 0.33 4.10 1.91
C LEU A 75 -1.01 4.48 1.28
N ALA A 76 -1.00 4.88 0.01
CA ALA A 76 -2.24 5.18 -0.71
C ALA A 76 -3.16 3.95 -0.77
N CYS A 77 -2.61 2.77 -1.00
CA CYS A 77 -3.37 1.52 -1.00
C CYS A 77 -4.02 1.29 0.37
N SER A 78 -3.28 1.49 1.45
CA SER A 78 -3.81 1.31 2.81
C SER A 78 -4.91 2.33 3.13
N TYR A 79 -4.77 3.57 2.68
CA TYR A 79 -5.84 4.56 2.82
C TYR A 79 -7.09 4.16 2.02
N SER A 80 -6.90 3.62 0.81
CA SER A 80 -8.02 3.12 0.00
C SER A 80 -8.77 1.99 0.72
N LEU A 81 -8.02 1.04 1.27
CA LEU A 81 -8.59 -0.11 1.97
C LEU A 81 -9.35 0.29 3.24
N THR A 82 -8.98 1.39 3.86
CA THR A 82 -9.65 1.93 5.04
C THR A 82 -10.62 3.04 4.70
N GLN A 83 -10.91 3.23 3.41
CA GLN A 83 -11.90 4.18 2.90
C GLN A 83 -11.58 5.64 3.24
N GLN A 84 -10.32 5.98 3.35
CA GLN A 84 -9.86 7.35 3.58
C GLN A 84 -9.40 7.93 2.24
N PHE A 85 -10.36 8.30 1.41
CA PHE A 85 -10.10 8.59 -0.01
C PHE A 85 -9.35 9.90 -0.25
N ALA A 86 -9.58 10.93 0.54
CA ALA A 86 -8.81 12.17 0.42
C ALA A 86 -7.32 11.92 0.73
N ALA A 87 -7.05 11.15 1.79
CA ALA A 87 -5.69 10.78 2.15
C ALA A 87 -5.06 9.87 1.09
N ALA A 88 -5.86 8.95 0.51
CA ALA A 88 -5.40 8.09 -0.57
C ALA A 88 -4.97 8.92 -1.77
N ALA A 89 -5.76 9.92 -2.16
CA ALA A 89 -5.42 10.81 -3.26
C ALA A 89 -4.13 11.57 -3.01
N ALA A 90 -3.96 12.11 -1.80
CA ALA A 90 -2.76 12.85 -1.42
C ALA A 90 -1.52 11.95 -1.48
N ALA A 91 -1.61 10.73 -0.91
CA ALA A 91 -0.50 9.79 -0.90
C ALA A 91 -0.14 9.33 -2.32
N LEU A 92 -1.14 9.11 -3.16
CA LEU A 92 -0.90 8.68 -4.53
C LEU A 92 -0.26 9.80 -5.36
N ASN A 93 -0.70 11.05 -5.18
CA ASN A 93 -0.04 12.19 -5.80
C ASN A 93 1.42 12.29 -5.35
N ARG A 94 1.69 12.06 -4.07
CA ARG A 94 3.05 12.08 -3.56
C ARG A 94 3.90 10.99 -4.22
N ALA A 95 3.35 9.78 -4.36
CA ALA A 95 4.05 8.70 -5.05
C ALA A 95 4.40 9.08 -6.48
N LEU A 96 3.45 9.71 -7.20
CA LEU A 96 3.71 10.19 -8.57
C LEU A 96 4.77 11.28 -8.60
N ASP A 97 4.75 12.21 -7.65
CA ASP A 97 5.78 13.26 -7.52
C ASP A 97 7.16 12.64 -7.34
N LEU A 98 7.25 11.54 -6.61
CA LEU A 98 8.50 10.86 -6.30
C LEU A 98 8.96 9.89 -7.39
N GLY A 99 8.18 9.74 -8.46
CA GLY A 99 8.61 8.95 -9.61
C GLY A 99 7.92 7.61 -9.79
N TYR A 100 6.84 7.32 -9.08
CA TYR A 100 6.08 6.09 -9.32
C TYR A 100 5.54 6.11 -10.75
N ARG A 101 5.82 5.06 -11.52
CA ARG A 101 5.46 5.02 -12.96
C ARG A 101 4.80 3.71 -13.40
N ASP A 102 4.53 2.77 -12.49
CA ASP A 102 3.84 1.53 -12.87
C ASP A 102 2.34 1.78 -12.99
N PHE A 103 1.97 2.54 -14.02
CA PHE A 103 0.58 2.94 -14.25
C PHE A 103 -0.29 1.75 -14.62
N LYS A 104 0.29 0.78 -15.31
CA LYS A 104 -0.44 -0.42 -15.70
C LYS A 104 -0.93 -1.17 -14.47
N TRP A 105 -0.06 -1.32 -13.46
CA TRP A 105 -0.44 -1.95 -12.21
C TRP A 105 -1.45 -1.09 -11.43
N LEU A 106 -1.20 0.21 -11.33
CA LEU A 106 -2.06 1.15 -10.59
C LEU A 106 -3.53 1.06 -11.04
N THR A 107 -3.76 0.91 -12.36
CA THR A 107 -5.12 0.88 -12.91
C THR A 107 -5.85 -0.42 -12.63
N LYS A 108 -5.17 -1.45 -12.12
CA LYS A 108 -5.80 -2.74 -11.84
C LYS A 108 -5.47 -3.32 -10.46
N ASP A 109 -4.71 -2.58 -9.63
CA ASP A 109 -4.38 -3.01 -8.28
C ASP A 109 -5.66 -3.18 -7.46
N PRO A 110 -5.94 -4.39 -6.95
CA PRO A 110 -7.16 -4.63 -6.17
C PRO A 110 -7.27 -3.74 -4.93
N ASP A 111 -6.14 -3.35 -4.35
CA ASP A 111 -6.14 -2.52 -3.14
C ASP A 111 -6.59 -1.09 -3.41
N LEU A 112 -6.55 -0.65 -4.67
CA LEU A 112 -7.05 0.66 -5.07
C LEU A 112 -8.46 0.61 -5.69
N ALA A 113 -9.07 -0.57 -5.75
CA ALA A 113 -10.34 -0.75 -6.47
C ALA A 113 -11.43 0.20 -5.99
N THR A 114 -11.59 0.35 -4.67
CA THR A 114 -12.61 1.23 -4.09
C THR A 114 -12.30 2.70 -4.40
N PHE A 115 -11.04 3.09 -4.27
CA PHE A 115 -10.63 4.46 -4.56
C PHE A 115 -10.83 4.80 -6.04
N ARG A 116 -10.57 3.87 -6.96
CA ARG A 116 -10.77 4.12 -8.40
C ARG A 116 -12.22 4.43 -8.76
N LYS A 117 -13.16 3.98 -7.93
CA LYS A 117 -14.60 4.28 -8.13
C LYS A 117 -15.01 5.60 -7.50
N HIS A 118 -14.15 6.20 -6.69
CA HIS A 118 -14.43 7.44 -5.97
C HIS A 118 -14.17 8.65 -6.90
N PRO A 119 -14.98 9.71 -6.80
CA PRO A 119 -14.78 10.92 -7.64
C PRO A 119 -13.39 11.53 -7.57
N LEU A 120 -12.71 11.45 -6.41
CA LEU A 120 -11.37 12.00 -6.25
C LEU A 120 -10.33 11.33 -7.16
N TYR A 121 -10.59 10.12 -7.63
CA TYR A 121 -9.67 9.45 -8.54
C TYR A 121 -9.60 10.11 -9.92
N LYS A 122 -10.61 10.87 -10.30
CA LYS A 122 -10.66 11.50 -11.65
C LYS A 122 -9.44 12.36 -11.94
N ARG A 123 -9.00 13.15 -10.96
CA ARG A 123 -7.81 14.00 -11.10
C ARG A 123 -6.53 13.18 -11.23
N ILE A 124 -6.44 12.09 -10.45
CA ILE A 124 -5.30 11.18 -10.54
C ILE A 124 -5.24 10.58 -11.93
N ARG A 125 -6.37 10.10 -12.44
CA ARG A 125 -6.44 9.52 -13.79
C ARG A 125 -6.02 10.52 -14.87
N ALA A 126 -6.48 11.75 -14.76
CA ALA A 126 -6.11 12.79 -15.71
C ALA A 126 -4.62 13.09 -15.67
N ARG A 127 -4.04 13.14 -14.45
CA ARG A 127 -2.60 13.33 -14.27
C ARG A 127 -1.79 12.21 -14.89
N ILE A 128 -2.21 10.96 -14.68
CA ILE A 128 -1.53 9.79 -15.25
C ILE A 128 -1.55 9.85 -16.77
N LYS A 129 -2.69 10.18 -17.37
CA LYS A 129 -2.80 10.31 -18.83
C LYS A 129 -1.86 11.38 -19.37
N ALA A 130 -1.76 12.51 -18.69
CA ALA A 130 -0.85 13.58 -19.08
C ALA A 130 0.60 13.13 -19.01
N MET A 131 0.94 12.36 -17.98
CA MET A 131 2.30 11.82 -17.81
C MET A 131 2.64 10.79 -18.88
N GLU A 132 1.68 9.94 -19.25
CA GLU A 132 1.87 8.94 -20.31
C GLU A 132 2.16 9.59 -21.65
N ILE A 133 1.44 10.66 -21.97
CA ILE A 133 1.65 11.40 -23.21
C ILE A 133 3.07 11.97 -23.27
N LYS A 134 3.59 12.48 -22.15
CA LYS A 134 4.94 13.04 -22.09
C LYS A 134 6.05 12.00 -22.23
N ILE A 135 5.77 10.77 -21.81
CA ILE A 135 6.73 9.67 -21.90
C ILE A 135 6.86 9.18 -23.34
N HIS A 136 5.78 9.24 -24.09
CA HIS A 136 5.73 8.83 -25.49
C HIS A 136 5.95 10.01 -26.41
#